data_7cc05ec5f1b2d0648c46a8d76dcebdd0
#
_entry.id   7cc05ec5f1b2d0648c46a8d76dcebdd0
#
_cell.length_a   1.000
_cell.length_b   1.000
_cell.length_c   1.000
_cell.angle_alpha   90.00
_cell.angle_beta   90.00
_cell.angle_gamma   90.00
#
_symmetry.space_group_name_H-M   'P 1'
#
loop_
_entity.id
_entity.type
_entity.pdbx_description
1 polymer ?
#
loop_
_entity_poly.entity_id
_entity_poly.type
_entity_poly.pdbx_seq_one_letter_code
_entity_poly.pdbx_strand_id
1 'polypeptide(L)'
;MKKQYQAVTAEEAVKVIKSGDHVHISSVSNVPQCLVKALCDRGRAGELKNVYIHHLHTEGAAPYVNPEFEGIFQHNAFFVGANVRESVQKGLADYIPVFLGETSKLYRERYIKCNVAMIQVCPPDKFGYVSLGSSVDATLAAMESAEFVIAVINKHVPRTFGDALVHISRINIFVEDDAPLLAVDMPEPNEVEKTIGRYCSELIEDGACLQMGIGSIPNAILSCLHNHKDIGIHTEMFSDGILPLIKKGVITGDNKKLNKGKIVSTFVMGSKKIYDFIDGNHEVLLMDVEYTNDPFIIAQQPKMISVNSGIQIDLSGQVCADSLGERIYSGVGGQIDYVYGASRSKGGKAIIAMPSTTRKGINKIVPTLDLGSGAVTTRNHIHWFVTEYGAVNLYGRSLQERAKLIISVAHPQFQEMLDEAAFKRFGPHFHYLWNNL
;
A
#
# COMPACT_ATOMS: atom_id res chain seq x y z
N MET A 1 -20.04 8.03 33.11
CA MET A 1 -20.33 6.63 32.81
C MET A 1 -19.23 5.75 33.42
N LYS A 2 -19.55 4.58 33.98
CA LYS A 2 -18.50 3.64 34.40
C LYS A 2 -17.75 3.18 33.15
N LYS A 3 -16.40 3.12 33.21
CA LYS A 3 -15.60 2.53 32.12
C LYS A 3 -16.10 1.11 31.85
N GLN A 4 -16.28 0.77 30.59
CA GLN A 4 -16.75 -0.56 30.17
C GLN A 4 -15.63 -1.62 30.19
N TYR A 5 -14.40 -1.21 30.52
CA TYR A 5 -13.19 -2.04 30.58
C TYR A 5 -12.29 -1.59 31.72
N GLN A 6 -11.38 -2.46 32.13
CA GLN A 6 -10.30 -2.14 33.07
C GLN A 6 -8.97 -2.12 32.30
N ALA A 7 -8.26 -1.00 32.32
CA ALA A 7 -6.95 -0.88 31.71
C ALA A 7 -5.84 -1.30 32.68
N VAL A 8 -4.79 -1.87 32.11
CA VAL A 8 -3.51 -2.17 32.78
C VAL A 8 -2.40 -1.37 32.12
N THR A 9 -1.18 -1.44 32.67
CA THR A 9 -0.01 -0.79 32.05
C THR A 9 0.44 -1.57 30.80
N ALA A 10 1.21 -0.94 29.93
CA ALA A 10 1.76 -1.60 28.75
C ALA A 10 2.67 -2.77 29.13
N GLU A 11 3.48 -2.61 30.21
CA GLU A 11 4.36 -3.62 30.75
C GLU A 11 3.58 -4.85 31.29
N GLU A 12 2.42 -4.62 31.90
CA GLU A 12 1.57 -5.73 32.36
C GLU A 12 0.89 -6.42 31.18
N ALA A 13 0.43 -5.65 30.20
CA ALA A 13 -0.27 -6.16 29.04
C ALA A 13 0.60 -7.13 28.23
N VAL A 14 1.85 -6.79 27.97
CA VAL A 14 2.75 -7.61 27.16
C VAL A 14 3.26 -8.87 27.88
N LYS A 15 2.96 -9.08 29.18
CA LYS A 15 3.35 -10.30 29.90
C LYS A 15 2.73 -11.59 29.36
N VAL A 16 1.60 -11.48 28.64
CA VAL A 16 0.97 -12.65 28.00
C VAL A 16 1.80 -13.22 26.85
N ILE A 17 2.69 -12.40 26.25
CA ILE A 17 3.58 -12.82 25.16
C ILE A 17 4.67 -13.73 25.70
N LYS A 18 4.85 -14.89 25.09
CA LYS A 18 5.82 -15.92 25.46
C LYS A 18 6.87 -16.09 24.38
N SER A 19 7.98 -16.70 24.74
CA SER A 19 8.98 -17.13 23.75
C SER A 19 8.36 -18.09 22.72
N GLY A 20 8.64 -17.87 21.46
CA GLY A 20 8.08 -18.63 20.33
C GLY A 20 6.72 -18.13 19.82
N ASP A 21 6.12 -17.12 20.45
CA ASP A 21 4.84 -16.58 19.99
C ASP A 21 4.98 -15.78 18.69
N HIS A 22 3.90 -15.76 17.92
CA HIS A 22 3.70 -14.93 16.76
C HIS A 22 2.82 -13.73 17.14
N VAL A 23 3.38 -12.54 17.01
CA VAL A 23 2.77 -11.27 17.39
C VAL A 23 2.47 -10.44 16.16
N HIS A 24 1.22 -10.07 15.96
CA HIS A 24 0.82 -9.08 14.98
C HIS A 24 0.84 -7.68 15.60
N ILE A 25 1.31 -6.69 14.85
CA ILE A 25 1.27 -5.27 15.22
C ILE A 25 0.42 -4.54 14.17
N SER A 26 -0.59 -3.77 14.61
CA SER A 26 -1.39 -2.96 13.69
C SER A 26 -0.52 -1.95 12.94
N SER A 27 -0.95 -1.64 11.72
CA SER A 27 -0.10 -1.04 10.67
C SER A 27 -0.22 0.49 10.61
N VAL A 28 0.61 1.07 9.75
CA VAL A 28 0.64 2.48 9.35
C VAL A 28 0.85 3.39 10.57
N SER A 29 0.07 4.44 10.72
CA SER A 29 0.11 5.35 11.88
C SER A 29 -0.60 4.79 13.11
N ASN A 30 -1.25 3.62 12.98
CA ASN A 30 -2.04 3.02 14.06
C ASN A 30 -1.24 2.03 14.92
N VAL A 31 0.10 2.12 14.85
CA VAL A 31 1.03 1.31 15.63
C VAL A 31 0.94 1.63 17.12
N PRO A 32 0.71 0.65 18.00
CA PRO A 32 0.67 0.84 19.45
C PRO A 32 2.10 0.97 20.04
N GLN A 33 2.74 2.13 19.89
CA GLN A 33 4.14 2.35 20.22
C GLN A 33 4.49 2.05 21.69
N CYS A 34 3.57 2.29 22.63
CA CYS A 34 3.78 1.96 24.05
C CYS A 34 3.93 0.45 24.27
N LEU A 35 3.14 -0.37 23.54
CA LEU A 35 3.25 -1.83 23.58
C LEU A 35 4.54 -2.32 22.92
N VAL A 36 4.92 -1.73 21.79
CA VAL A 36 6.18 -2.04 21.10
C VAL A 36 7.36 -1.78 22.02
N LYS A 37 7.36 -0.62 22.71
CA LYS A 37 8.39 -0.30 23.70
C LYS A 37 8.44 -1.32 24.83
N ALA A 38 7.31 -1.61 25.47
CA ALA A 38 7.22 -2.55 26.58
C ALA A 38 7.67 -3.97 26.17
N LEU A 39 7.32 -4.43 24.96
CA LEU A 39 7.78 -5.69 24.41
C LEU A 39 9.31 -5.74 24.25
N CYS A 40 9.89 -4.66 23.69
CA CYS A 40 11.34 -4.55 23.54
C CYS A 40 12.07 -4.49 24.91
N ASP A 41 11.50 -3.80 25.89
CA ASP A 41 12.07 -3.74 27.24
C ASP A 41 12.12 -5.15 27.88
N ARG A 42 11.10 -5.99 27.70
CA ARG A 42 11.12 -7.41 28.11
C ARG A 42 12.18 -8.23 27.36
N GLY A 43 12.36 -7.94 26.06
CA GLY A 43 13.44 -8.55 25.28
C GLY A 43 14.83 -8.24 25.87
N ARG A 44 15.09 -6.95 26.19
CA ARG A 44 16.35 -6.51 26.83
C ARG A 44 16.58 -7.11 28.22
N ALA A 45 15.50 -7.35 28.96
CA ALA A 45 15.56 -8.02 30.24
C ALA A 45 15.85 -9.53 30.14
N GLY A 46 15.95 -10.09 28.93
CA GLY A 46 16.24 -11.52 28.71
C GLY A 46 15.04 -12.45 28.97
N GLU A 47 13.82 -11.91 29.06
CA GLU A 47 12.62 -12.68 29.36
C GLU A 47 12.04 -13.43 28.14
N LEU A 48 12.46 -13.05 26.92
CA LEU A 48 11.89 -13.53 25.66
C LEU A 48 12.98 -14.08 24.74
N LYS A 49 12.62 -15.10 23.94
CA LYS A 49 13.43 -15.68 22.86
C LYS A 49 12.53 -16.10 21.71
N ASN A 50 13.01 -15.93 20.48
CA ASN A 50 12.36 -16.42 19.26
C ASN A 50 10.91 -15.97 19.13
N VAL A 51 10.59 -14.70 19.42
CA VAL A 51 9.27 -14.12 19.19
C VAL A 51 9.20 -13.62 17.75
N TYR A 52 8.21 -14.06 17.01
CA TYR A 52 7.99 -13.67 15.62
C TYR A 52 7.08 -12.44 15.56
N ILE A 53 7.50 -11.39 14.88
CA ILE A 53 6.74 -10.16 14.72
C ILE A 53 6.27 -10.03 13.27
N HIS A 54 4.99 -9.81 13.07
CA HIS A 54 4.38 -9.66 11.76
C HIS A 54 3.60 -8.34 11.67
N HIS A 55 3.80 -7.62 10.59
CA HIS A 55 2.97 -6.47 10.22
C HIS A 55 3.12 -6.16 8.74
N LEU A 56 2.22 -5.33 8.22
CA LEU A 56 2.27 -4.86 6.85
C LEU A 56 3.34 -3.76 6.72
N HIS A 57 2.99 -2.55 7.07
CA HIS A 57 3.82 -1.34 7.02
C HIS A 57 3.57 -0.56 8.30
N THR A 58 4.61 -0.14 8.98
CA THR A 58 4.48 0.63 10.22
C THR A 58 5.20 1.96 10.09
N GLU A 59 4.60 3.01 10.66
CA GLU A 59 5.25 4.29 10.81
C GLU A 59 5.96 4.36 12.19
N GLY A 60 7.00 5.18 12.25
CA GLY A 60 7.78 5.37 13.46
C GLY A 60 8.87 4.33 13.67
N ALA A 61 9.30 4.21 14.93
CA ALA A 61 10.41 3.33 15.28
C ALA A 61 9.98 1.85 15.29
N ALA A 62 10.84 1.00 14.74
CA ALA A 62 10.73 -0.46 14.79
C ALA A 62 11.95 -1.06 15.53
N PRO A 63 12.11 -0.83 16.84
CA PRO A 63 13.34 -1.19 17.56
C PRO A 63 13.61 -2.70 17.59
N TYR A 64 12.58 -3.52 17.49
CA TYR A 64 12.67 -4.99 17.48
C TYR A 64 13.50 -5.58 16.32
N VAL A 65 13.84 -4.78 15.28
CA VAL A 65 14.73 -5.21 14.20
C VAL A 65 16.18 -4.77 14.37
N ASN A 66 16.52 -4.13 15.51
CA ASN A 66 17.88 -3.72 15.80
C ASN A 66 18.77 -4.94 16.15
N PRO A 67 20.08 -4.89 15.88
CA PRO A 67 20.99 -6.01 16.16
C PRO A 67 20.98 -6.51 17.62
N GLU A 68 20.68 -5.64 18.59
CA GLU A 68 20.58 -6.01 20.00
C GLU A 68 19.50 -7.07 20.30
N PHE A 69 18.54 -7.24 19.38
CA PHE A 69 17.43 -8.20 19.52
C PHE A 69 17.60 -9.48 18.70
N GLU A 70 18.79 -9.71 18.14
CA GLU A 70 19.08 -10.96 17.44
C GLU A 70 18.84 -12.17 18.34
N GLY A 71 18.08 -13.17 17.85
CA GLY A 71 17.67 -14.35 18.64
C GLY A 71 16.53 -14.08 19.64
N ILE A 72 16.11 -12.83 19.82
CA ILE A 72 14.98 -12.44 20.67
C ILE A 72 13.74 -12.22 19.80
N PHE A 73 13.83 -11.35 18.80
CA PHE A 73 12.77 -11.07 17.86
C PHE A 73 13.17 -11.44 16.43
N GLN A 74 12.26 -12.07 15.71
CA GLN A 74 12.34 -12.31 14.27
C GLN A 74 11.21 -11.56 13.58
N HIS A 75 11.54 -10.48 12.89
CA HIS A 75 10.52 -9.77 12.11
C HIS A 75 10.39 -10.37 10.73
N ASN A 76 9.15 -10.74 10.35
CA ASN A 76 8.77 -11.23 9.03
C ASN A 76 7.73 -10.26 8.44
N ALA A 77 8.19 -9.35 7.59
CA ALA A 77 7.37 -8.28 7.01
C ALA A 77 6.46 -8.81 5.89
N PHE A 78 5.22 -8.36 5.82
CA PHE A 78 4.38 -8.50 4.63
C PHE A 78 4.66 -7.39 3.60
N PHE A 79 5.26 -6.29 4.08
CA PHE A 79 5.77 -5.20 3.27
C PHE A 79 6.96 -4.56 3.96
N VAL A 80 8.07 -4.38 3.23
CA VAL A 80 9.32 -3.86 3.79
C VAL A 80 9.29 -2.34 3.79
N GLY A 81 8.83 -1.75 4.89
CA GLY A 81 8.83 -0.31 5.12
C GLY A 81 10.24 0.28 5.27
N ALA A 82 10.35 1.60 5.21
CA ALA A 82 11.64 2.29 5.32
C ALA A 82 12.35 2.01 6.64
N ASN A 83 11.59 1.86 7.73
CA ASN A 83 12.08 1.64 9.09
C ASN A 83 12.64 0.24 9.36
N VAL A 84 12.33 -0.75 8.50
CA VAL A 84 12.82 -2.14 8.63
C VAL A 84 13.71 -2.58 7.46
N ARG A 85 13.79 -1.78 6.39
CA ARG A 85 14.47 -2.14 5.14
C ARG A 85 15.94 -2.50 5.32
N GLU A 86 16.66 -1.71 6.09
CA GLU A 86 18.09 -1.96 6.34
C GLU A 86 18.30 -3.30 7.05
N SER A 87 17.42 -3.63 8.00
CA SER A 87 17.50 -4.88 8.76
C SER A 87 17.16 -6.09 7.88
N VAL A 88 16.20 -5.98 6.97
CA VAL A 88 15.92 -7.02 5.96
C VAL A 88 17.14 -7.22 5.04
N GLN A 89 17.75 -6.14 4.57
CA GLN A 89 18.94 -6.23 3.70
C GLN A 89 20.17 -6.80 4.40
N LYS A 90 20.23 -6.73 5.73
CA LYS A 90 21.29 -7.32 6.57
C LYS A 90 20.97 -8.74 7.05
N GLY A 91 19.78 -9.27 6.75
CA GLY A 91 19.34 -10.59 7.22
C GLY A 91 18.93 -10.65 8.70
N LEU A 92 18.73 -9.49 9.35
CA LEU A 92 18.22 -9.39 10.73
C LEU A 92 16.67 -9.44 10.79
N ALA A 93 16.03 -9.26 9.66
CA ALA A 93 14.59 -9.41 9.45
C ALA A 93 14.36 -10.07 8.10
N ASP A 94 13.13 -10.54 7.83
CA ASP A 94 12.80 -11.24 6.60
C ASP A 94 11.51 -10.68 5.98
N TYR A 95 11.23 -11.08 4.73
CA TYR A 95 10.07 -10.69 3.97
C TYR A 95 9.27 -11.93 3.55
N ILE A 96 7.97 -11.89 3.75
CA ILE A 96 7.03 -12.91 3.28
C ILE A 96 6.42 -12.40 1.97
N PRO A 97 6.80 -12.94 0.80
CA PRO A 97 6.20 -12.55 -0.48
C PRO A 97 4.72 -12.95 -0.50
N VAL A 98 3.86 -11.95 -0.58
CA VAL A 98 2.41 -12.13 -0.61
C VAL A 98 1.78 -10.91 -1.30
N PHE A 99 0.71 -11.11 -2.06
CA PHE A 99 -0.14 -10.02 -2.51
C PHE A 99 -0.93 -9.46 -1.34
N LEU A 100 -1.09 -8.14 -1.29
CA LEU A 100 -1.71 -7.52 -0.13
C LEU A 100 -3.13 -8.04 0.12
N GLY A 101 -3.92 -8.26 -0.93
CA GLY A 101 -5.26 -8.84 -0.84
C GLY A 101 -5.32 -10.23 -0.20
N GLU A 102 -4.19 -10.94 -0.14
CA GLU A 102 -4.11 -12.29 0.43
C GLU A 102 -3.57 -12.33 1.88
N THR A 103 -3.15 -11.18 2.43
CA THR A 103 -2.53 -11.15 3.77
C THR A 103 -3.50 -11.56 4.88
N SER A 104 -4.77 -11.16 4.81
CA SER A 104 -5.81 -11.58 5.76
C SER A 104 -6.01 -13.10 5.76
N LYS A 105 -5.94 -13.72 4.59
CA LYS A 105 -6.04 -15.17 4.40
C LYS A 105 -4.92 -15.93 5.11
N LEU A 106 -3.70 -15.37 5.15
CA LEU A 106 -2.59 -16.01 5.86
C LEU A 106 -2.93 -16.28 7.33
N TYR A 107 -3.66 -15.37 7.98
CA TYR A 107 -4.11 -15.53 9.36
C TYR A 107 -5.35 -16.43 9.46
N ARG A 108 -6.40 -16.16 8.68
CA ARG A 108 -7.68 -16.88 8.75
C ARG A 108 -7.55 -18.37 8.45
N GLU A 109 -6.71 -18.71 7.46
CA GLU A 109 -6.41 -20.09 7.09
C GLU A 109 -5.22 -20.70 7.87
N ARG A 110 -4.65 -19.94 8.82
CA ARG A 110 -3.57 -20.38 9.72
C ARG A 110 -2.26 -20.77 9.02
N TYR A 111 -1.96 -20.21 7.85
CA TYR A 111 -0.62 -20.31 7.28
C TYR A 111 0.40 -19.61 8.18
N ILE A 112 -0.02 -18.52 8.82
CA ILE A 112 0.74 -17.83 9.86
C ILE A 112 -0.07 -17.89 11.15
N LYS A 113 0.57 -18.31 12.24
CA LYS A 113 -0.03 -18.25 13.56
C LYS A 113 -0.13 -16.80 14.01
N CYS A 114 -1.14 -16.51 14.82
CA CYS A 114 -1.24 -15.27 15.58
C CYS A 114 -1.57 -15.63 17.03
N ASN A 115 -0.58 -15.59 17.90
CA ASN A 115 -0.82 -15.80 19.33
C ASN A 115 -1.33 -14.51 19.96
N VAL A 116 -0.71 -13.37 19.60
CA VAL A 116 -1.09 -12.08 20.15
C VAL A 116 -1.25 -11.04 19.04
N ALA A 117 -2.37 -10.31 19.03
CA ALA A 117 -2.57 -9.12 18.22
C ALA A 117 -2.44 -7.87 19.10
N MET A 118 -1.43 -7.05 18.83
CA MET A 118 -1.25 -5.73 19.46
C MET A 118 -1.85 -4.66 18.55
N ILE A 119 -2.93 -4.04 18.98
CA ILE A 119 -3.68 -3.07 18.18
C ILE A 119 -3.86 -1.74 18.90
N GLN A 120 -4.22 -0.71 18.16
CA GLN A 120 -4.62 0.58 18.69
C GLN A 120 -6.01 0.94 18.17
N VAL A 121 -6.88 1.45 19.04
CA VAL A 121 -8.30 1.71 18.74
C VAL A 121 -8.77 3.02 19.39
N CYS A 122 -9.85 3.60 18.83
CA CYS A 122 -10.50 4.74 19.47
C CYS A 122 -11.25 4.31 20.75
N PRO A 123 -11.61 5.25 21.67
CA PRO A 123 -12.44 4.93 22.82
C PRO A 123 -13.77 4.28 22.44
N PRO A 124 -14.29 3.34 23.24
CA PRO A 124 -15.56 2.68 22.96
C PRO A 124 -16.74 3.66 23.00
N ASP A 125 -17.71 3.44 22.13
CA ASP A 125 -18.98 4.13 22.18
C ASP A 125 -19.90 3.59 23.30
N LYS A 126 -21.12 4.14 23.39
CA LYS A 126 -22.09 3.72 24.42
C LYS A 126 -22.55 2.26 24.27
N PHE A 127 -22.34 1.64 23.12
CA PHE A 127 -22.68 0.24 22.85
C PHE A 127 -21.48 -0.70 22.96
N GLY A 128 -20.28 -0.17 23.29
CA GLY A 128 -19.07 -0.97 23.43
C GLY A 128 -18.31 -1.19 22.13
N TYR A 129 -18.58 -0.43 21.06
CA TYR A 129 -17.82 -0.53 19.83
C TYR A 129 -16.65 0.44 19.83
N VAL A 130 -15.49 -0.05 19.47
CA VAL A 130 -14.28 0.69 19.14
C VAL A 130 -14.06 0.67 17.63
N SER A 131 -13.17 1.53 17.12
CA SER A 131 -12.74 1.47 15.73
C SER A 131 -11.24 1.21 15.63
N LEU A 132 -10.83 0.39 14.66
CA LEU A 132 -9.44 0.19 14.27
C LEU A 132 -8.80 1.44 13.65
N GLY A 133 -9.54 2.54 13.58
CA GLY A 133 -9.02 3.85 13.20
C GLY A 133 -8.59 3.94 11.74
N SER A 134 -7.33 4.33 11.53
CA SER A 134 -6.79 4.61 10.20
C SER A 134 -6.34 3.37 9.42
N SER A 135 -6.38 2.15 10.00
CA SER A 135 -5.85 0.95 9.36
C SER A 135 -6.60 -0.30 9.80
N VAL A 136 -7.31 -0.93 8.88
CA VAL A 136 -7.99 -2.22 9.05
C VAL A 136 -7.10 -3.33 8.50
N ASP A 137 -6.67 -3.21 7.27
CA ASP A 137 -5.78 -4.10 6.52
C ASP A 137 -5.87 -5.59 6.91
N ALA A 138 -4.77 -6.23 7.27
CA ALA A 138 -4.73 -7.58 7.84
C ALA A 138 -4.97 -7.60 9.36
N THR A 139 -5.10 -6.42 10.01
CA THR A 139 -5.24 -6.31 11.47
C THR A 139 -6.53 -6.96 11.96
N LEU A 140 -7.64 -6.81 11.22
CA LEU A 140 -8.89 -7.47 11.56
C LEU A 140 -8.74 -9.01 11.55
N ALA A 141 -8.14 -9.56 10.50
CA ALA A 141 -7.92 -11.00 10.37
C ALA A 141 -6.95 -11.53 11.45
N ALA A 142 -5.91 -10.74 11.80
CA ALA A 142 -5.02 -11.07 12.89
C ALA A 142 -5.75 -11.13 14.23
N MET A 143 -6.62 -10.12 14.53
CA MET A 143 -7.47 -10.14 15.73
C MET A 143 -8.42 -11.34 15.77
N GLU A 144 -9.02 -11.69 14.64
CA GLU A 144 -9.95 -12.83 14.54
C GLU A 144 -9.26 -14.16 14.80
N SER A 145 -7.97 -14.25 14.49
CA SER A 145 -7.17 -15.47 14.58
C SER A 145 -6.35 -15.56 15.86
N ALA A 146 -6.18 -14.45 16.59
CA ALA A 146 -5.34 -14.36 17.77
C ALA A 146 -5.95 -15.07 18.99
N GLU A 147 -5.04 -15.66 19.81
CA GLU A 147 -5.42 -16.19 21.14
C GLU A 147 -5.66 -15.03 22.12
N PHE A 148 -4.89 -13.96 22.02
CA PHE A 148 -5.02 -12.75 22.83
C PHE A 148 -4.99 -11.50 21.98
N VAL A 149 -5.91 -10.59 22.24
CA VAL A 149 -5.92 -9.25 21.65
C VAL A 149 -5.62 -8.21 22.74
N ILE A 150 -4.53 -7.48 22.57
CA ILE A 150 -4.17 -6.35 23.41
C ILE A 150 -4.49 -5.06 22.64
N ALA A 151 -5.38 -4.24 23.18
CA ALA A 151 -5.75 -2.98 22.54
C ALA A 151 -5.33 -1.76 23.37
N VAL A 152 -4.62 -0.84 22.72
CA VAL A 152 -4.39 0.50 23.24
C VAL A 152 -5.61 1.36 22.89
N ILE A 153 -6.29 1.88 23.90
CA ILE A 153 -7.37 2.86 23.76
C ILE A 153 -6.72 4.24 23.66
N ASN A 154 -6.85 4.87 22.50
CA ASN A 154 -6.27 6.18 22.24
C ASN A 154 -7.32 7.12 21.63
N LYS A 155 -7.56 8.27 22.26
CA LYS A 155 -8.54 9.28 21.82
C LYS A 155 -8.19 9.95 20.50
N HIS A 156 -6.93 9.86 20.05
CA HIS A 156 -6.48 10.42 18.78
C HIS A 156 -6.73 9.49 17.59
N VAL A 157 -7.10 8.24 17.85
CA VAL A 157 -7.50 7.29 16.80
C VAL A 157 -8.89 7.70 16.27
N PRO A 158 -9.04 7.98 14.97
CA PRO A 158 -10.32 8.36 14.40
C PRO A 158 -11.32 7.21 14.46
N ARG A 159 -12.58 7.52 14.67
CA ARG A 159 -13.68 6.55 14.56
C ARG A 159 -14.07 6.41 13.10
N THR A 160 -13.66 5.34 12.49
CA THR A 160 -13.99 4.97 11.11
C THR A 160 -15.01 3.85 11.06
N PHE A 161 -15.62 3.63 9.90
CA PHE A 161 -16.72 2.70 9.68
C PHE A 161 -16.33 1.59 8.70
N GLY A 162 -17.25 0.69 8.43
CA GLY A 162 -17.00 -0.54 7.68
C GLY A 162 -16.49 -1.64 8.60
N ASP A 163 -15.48 -2.38 8.17
CA ASP A 163 -14.88 -3.47 8.95
C ASP A 163 -13.99 -2.98 10.11
N ALA A 164 -13.81 -1.66 10.20
CA ALA A 164 -13.07 -1.05 11.31
C ALA A 164 -13.75 -1.18 12.67
N LEU A 165 -15.06 -1.42 12.70
CA LEU A 165 -15.83 -1.46 13.96
C LEU A 165 -15.74 -2.82 14.64
N VAL A 166 -15.22 -2.83 15.87
CA VAL A 166 -15.02 -4.04 16.68
C VAL A 166 -15.64 -3.82 18.06
N HIS A 167 -16.37 -4.84 18.56
CA HIS A 167 -16.90 -4.77 19.92
C HIS A 167 -15.82 -5.15 20.95
N ILE A 168 -15.79 -4.45 22.09
CA ILE A 168 -14.77 -4.63 23.16
C ILE A 168 -14.71 -6.06 23.71
N SER A 169 -15.78 -6.86 23.57
CA SER A 169 -15.75 -8.29 23.96
C SER A 169 -14.76 -9.15 23.17
N ARG A 170 -14.26 -8.63 22.05
CA ARG A 170 -13.21 -9.27 21.23
C ARG A 170 -11.80 -8.93 21.71
N ILE A 171 -11.66 -8.08 22.73
CA ILE A 171 -10.38 -7.58 23.25
C ILE A 171 -10.18 -8.18 24.64
N ASN A 172 -9.01 -8.76 24.89
CA ASN A 172 -8.70 -9.44 26.16
C ASN A 172 -8.06 -8.49 27.16
N ILE A 173 -7.18 -7.58 26.69
CA ILE A 173 -6.38 -6.70 27.54
C ILE A 173 -6.47 -5.28 26.99
N PHE A 174 -6.69 -4.32 27.89
CA PHE A 174 -6.80 -2.90 27.54
C PHE A 174 -5.65 -2.11 28.18
N VAL A 175 -5.06 -1.23 27.39
CA VAL A 175 -4.08 -0.24 27.79
C VAL A 175 -4.60 1.13 27.38
N GLU A 176 -4.32 2.19 28.14
CA GLU A 176 -4.64 3.57 27.74
C GLU A 176 -3.35 4.31 27.37
N ASP A 177 -3.38 5.01 26.26
CA ASP A 177 -2.32 5.90 25.81
C ASP A 177 -2.96 7.16 25.18
N ASP A 178 -2.21 8.26 25.22
CA ASP A 178 -2.64 9.57 24.73
C ASP A 178 -1.63 10.16 23.71
N ALA A 179 -0.78 9.32 23.13
CA ALA A 179 0.16 9.74 22.12
C ALA A 179 -0.58 10.12 20.82
N PRO A 180 -0.25 11.26 20.18
CA PRO A 180 -0.83 11.62 18.89
C PRO A 180 -0.45 10.57 17.83
N LEU A 181 -1.35 10.38 16.85
CA LEU A 181 -1.02 9.54 15.69
C LEU A 181 0.15 10.15 14.90
N LEU A 182 0.99 9.28 14.38
CA LEU A 182 2.08 9.70 13.51
C LEU A 182 1.50 10.26 12.19
N ALA A 183 1.80 11.52 11.92
CA ALA A 183 1.47 12.17 10.66
C ALA A 183 2.62 11.97 9.68
N VAL A 184 2.26 11.81 8.41
CA VAL A 184 3.21 11.71 7.31
C VAL A 184 2.94 12.84 6.33
N ASP A 185 3.93 13.70 6.16
CA ASP A 185 3.85 14.77 5.18
C ASP A 185 4.10 14.21 3.77
N MET A 186 3.22 14.55 2.85
CA MET A 186 3.37 14.15 1.46
C MET A 186 4.26 15.17 0.73
N PRO A 187 5.29 14.70 0.00
CA PRO A 187 6.17 15.60 -0.74
C PRO A 187 5.42 16.30 -1.87
N GLU A 188 5.77 17.55 -2.12
CA GLU A 188 5.29 18.30 -3.28
C GLU A 188 5.87 17.71 -4.57
N PRO A 189 5.06 17.55 -5.64
CA PRO A 189 5.52 17.04 -6.91
C PRO A 189 6.50 18.01 -7.60
N ASN A 190 7.60 17.49 -8.13
CA ASN A 190 8.50 18.23 -9.01
C ASN A 190 7.92 18.32 -10.45
N GLU A 191 8.59 19.03 -11.37
CA GLU A 191 8.09 19.27 -12.73
C GLU A 191 7.95 17.98 -13.56
N VAL A 192 8.85 17.00 -13.37
CA VAL A 192 8.75 15.67 -14.02
C VAL A 192 7.49 14.97 -13.55
N GLU A 193 7.26 14.93 -12.23
CA GLU A 193 6.11 14.28 -11.61
C GLU A 193 4.79 14.99 -11.98
N LYS A 194 4.78 16.33 -12.08
CA LYS A 194 3.63 17.11 -12.57
C LYS A 194 3.30 16.78 -14.03
N THR A 195 4.33 16.61 -14.87
CA THR A 195 4.15 16.24 -16.28
C THR A 195 3.53 14.84 -16.40
N ILE A 196 4.03 13.87 -15.63
CA ILE A 196 3.46 12.52 -15.54
C ILE A 196 2.00 12.62 -15.06
N GLY A 197 1.75 13.43 -14.02
CA GLY A 197 0.40 13.66 -13.48
C GLY A 197 -0.59 14.14 -14.53
N ARG A 198 -0.17 15.08 -15.39
CA ARG A 198 -0.96 15.59 -16.50
C ARG A 198 -1.28 14.48 -17.51
N TYR A 199 -0.30 13.71 -17.98
CA TYR A 199 -0.55 12.61 -18.92
C TYR A 199 -1.46 11.52 -18.32
N CYS A 200 -1.31 11.20 -17.05
CA CYS A 200 -2.21 10.26 -16.39
C CYS A 200 -3.64 10.81 -16.30
N SER A 201 -3.80 12.10 -15.97
CA SER A 201 -5.13 12.72 -15.84
C SER A 201 -5.91 12.74 -17.16
N GLU A 202 -5.23 12.85 -18.30
CA GLU A 202 -5.83 12.76 -19.64
C GLU A 202 -6.42 11.35 -19.93
N LEU A 203 -5.98 10.32 -19.23
CA LEU A 203 -6.51 8.96 -19.34
C LEU A 203 -7.72 8.71 -18.43
N ILE A 204 -7.99 9.61 -17.50
CA ILE A 204 -9.09 9.50 -16.53
C ILE A 204 -10.32 10.19 -17.09
N GLU A 205 -11.44 9.49 -17.11
CA GLU A 205 -12.71 10.00 -17.61
C GLU A 205 -13.63 10.38 -16.45
N ASP A 206 -14.63 11.25 -16.72
CA ASP A 206 -15.71 11.51 -15.78
C ASP A 206 -16.39 10.20 -15.37
N GLY A 207 -16.74 10.08 -14.10
CA GLY A 207 -17.33 8.88 -13.52
C GLY A 207 -16.38 7.71 -13.33
N ALA A 208 -15.07 7.89 -13.50
CA ALA A 208 -14.08 6.85 -13.22
C ALA A 208 -14.00 6.54 -11.72
N CYS A 209 -13.67 5.28 -11.39
CA CYS A 209 -13.32 4.87 -10.04
C CYS A 209 -11.81 4.74 -9.93
N LEU A 210 -11.19 5.37 -8.94
CA LEU A 210 -9.75 5.49 -8.84
C LEU A 210 -9.17 4.63 -7.71
N GLN A 211 -8.05 3.99 -8.00
CA GLN A 211 -7.03 3.55 -7.06
C GLN A 211 -5.75 4.32 -7.34
N MET A 212 -5.21 4.91 -6.31
CA MET A 212 -3.90 5.55 -6.34
C MET A 212 -3.15 5.24 -5.05
N GLY A 213 -1.82 5.14 -5.15
CA GLY A 213 -0.94 5.10 -3.99
C GLY A 213 -0.78 6.47 -3.33
N ILE A 214 0.21 6.57 -2.49
CA ILE A 214 0.69 7.83 -1.92
C ILE A 214 1.97 8.28 -2.63
N GLY A 215 2.32 9.54 -2.45
CA GLY A 215 3.54 10.15 -2.95
C GLY A 215 3.28 11.24 -3.98
N SER A 216 4.35 11.73 -4.57
CA SER A 216 4.32 12.91 -5.43
C SER A 216 3.55 12.69 -6.74
N ILE A 217 3.66 11.53 -7.40
CA ILE A 217 2.93 11.25 -8.65
C ILE A 217 1.42 11.16 -8.42
N PRO A 218 0.87 10.36 -7.46
CA PRO A 218 -0.54 10.41 -7.11
C PRO A 218 -1.05 11.82 -6.77
N ASN A 219 -0.29 12.60 -6.00
CA ASN A 219 -0.67 13.98 -5.70
C ASN A 219 -0.69 14.86 -6.95
N ALA A 220 0.26 14.70 -7.87
CA ALA A 220 0.28 15.41 -9.15
C ALA A 220 -0.95 15.07 -10.01
N ILE A 221 -1.35 13.80 -10.06
CA ILE A 221 -2.56 13.37 -10.78
C ILE A 221 -3.80 14.01 -10.17
N LEU A 222 -3.99 13.87 -8.85
CA LEU A 222 -5.14 14.44 -8.15
C LEU A 222 -5.25 15.95 -8.36
N SER A 223 -4.12 16.67 -8.38
CA SER A 223 -4.12 18.12 -8.63
C SER A 223 -4.61 18.49 -10.04
N CYS A 224 -4.57 17.58 -11.00
CA CYS A 224 -5.07 17.78 -12.36
C CYS A 224 -6.58 17.47 -12.54
N LEU A 225 -7.23 16.82 -11.55
CA LEU A 225 -8.60 16.32 -11.69
C LEU A 225 -9.70 17.33 -11.33
N HIS A 226 -9.37 18.58 -11.05
CA HIS A 226 -10.33 19.59 -10.52
C HIS A 226 -11.48 19.96 -11.49
N ASN A 227 -11.43 19.57 -12.75
CA ASN A 227 -12.50 19.75 -13.73
C ASN A 227 -13.28 18.46 -14.04
N HIS A 228 -12.86 17.33 -13.47
CA HIS A 228 -13.57 16.06 -13.63
C HIS A 228 -14.85 16.03 -12.80
N LYS A 229 -15.74 15.07 -13.08
CA LYS A 229 -17.03 14.89 -12.43
C LYS A 229 -17.25 13.47 -11.99
N ASP A 230 -17.93 13.31 -10.86
CA ASP A 230 -18.45 12.04 -10.36
C ASP A 230 -17.34 10.95 -10.19
N ILE A 231 -16.16 11.37 -9.77
CA ILE A 231 -15.07 10.44 -9.48
C ILE A 231 -15.41 9.61 -8.24
N GLY A 232 -15.20 8.30 -8.33
CA GLY A 232 -15.28 7.36 -7.22
C GLY A 232 -13.90 7.00 -6.68
N ILE A 233 -13.84 6.57 -5.43
CA ILE A 233 -12.63 6.04 -4.80
C ILE A 233 -12.89 4.62 -4.31
N HIS A 234 -12.08 3.68 -4.80
CA HIS A 234 -11.94 2.32 -4.30
C HIS A 234 -10.46 1.98 -4.39
N THR A 235 -9.77 2.06 -3.28
CA THR A 235 -8.29 2.06 -3.26
C THR A 235 -7.78 1.32 -2.02
N GLU A 236 -6.57 0.80 -2.09
CA GLU A 236 -5.87 0.26 -0.94
C GLU A 236 -5.70 1.35 0.14
N MET A 237 -5.26 2.52 -0.29
CA MET A 237 -5.01 3.64 0.60
C MET A 237 -5.33 4.98 -0.06
N PHE A 238 -5.52 6.01 0.77
CA PHE A 238 -5.59 7.40 0.31
C PHE A 238 -4.96 8.35 1.33
N SER A 239 -4.72 9.59 0.90
CA SER A 239 -4.09 10.64 1.69
C SER A 239 -4.75 12.00 1.46
N ASP A 240 -4.15 13.07 1.99
CA ASP A 240 -4.66 14.46 1.93
C ASP A 240 -4.99 14.94 0.52
N GLY A 241 -4.36 14.38 -0.52
CA GLY A 241 -4.55 14.80 -1.92
C GLY A 241 -6.00 14.73 -2.42
N ILE A 242 -6.86 13.89 -1.81
CA ILE A 242 -8.28 13.81 -2.21
C ILE A 242 -9.15 14.93 -1.60
N LEU A 243 -8.71 15.56 -0.50
CA LEU A 243 -9.53 16.52 0.24
C LEU A 243 -9.99 17.74 -0.60
N PRO A 244 -9.11 18.37 -1.43
CA PRO A 244 -9.55 19.45 -2.31
C PRO A 244 -10.60 19.03 -3.33
N LEU A 245 -10.54 17.79 -3.84
CA LEU A 245 -11.47 17.25 -4.82
C LEU A 245 -12.83 16.93 -4.19
N ILE A 246 -12.85 16.42 -2.97
CA ILE A 246 -14.08 16.23 -2.20
C ILE A 246 -14.76 17.57 -1.95
N LYS A 247 -13.99 18.56 -1.46
CA LYS A 247 -14.53 19.91 -1.18
C LYS A 247 -15.12 20.57 -2.42
N LYS A 248 -14.59 20.28 -3.62
CA LYS A 248 -15.10 20.79 -4.91
C LYS A 248 -16.27 19.98 -5.47
N GLY A 249 -16.63 18.86 -4.87
CA GLY A 249 -17.67 17.96 -5.39
C GLY A 249 -17.22 17.17 -6.64
N VAL A 250 -15.92 17.01 -6.86
CA VAL A 250 -15.37 16.17 -7.93
C VAL A 250 -15.47 14.70 -7.55
N ILE A 251 -15.17 14.37 -6.29
CA ILE A 251 -15.30 13.01 -5.75
C ILE A 251 -16.68 12.90 -5.09
N THR A 252 -17.58 12.16 -5.72
CA THR A 252 -18.94 11.89 -5.23
C THR A 252 -19.17 10.39 -5.01
N GLY A 253 -18.52 9.54 -5.79
CA GLY A 253 -18.74 8.11 -5.82
C GLY A 253 -20.08 7.68 -6.42
N ASP A 254 -20.83 8.58 -7.06
CA ASP A 254 -22.19 8.32 -7.56
C ASP A 254 -22.24 7.29 -8.68
N ASN A 255 -21.17 7.14 -9.45
CA ASN A 255 -21.06 6.17 -10.54
C ASN A 255 -20.48 4.81 -10.10
N LYS A 256 -20.09 4.65 -8.84
CA LYS A 256 -19.65 3.36 -8.32
C LYS A 256 -20.77 2.33 -8.37
N LYS A 257 -20.43 1.09 -8.71
CA LYS A 257 -21.37 -0.04 -8.65
C LYS A 257 -21.50 -0.58 -7.24
N LEU A 258 -20.38 -0.76 -6.55
CA LEU A 258 -20.32 -1.21 -5.16
C LEU A 258 -20.01 -0.03 -4.25
N ASN A 259 -20.63 0.04 -3.08
CA ASN A 259 -20.47 1.11 -2.11
C ASN A 259 -20.66 2.51 -2.73
N LYS A 260 -21.76 2.69 -3.47
CA LYS A 260 -22.13 3.95 -4.13
C LYS A 260 -22.13 5.09 -3.12
N GLY A 261 -21.56 6.24 -3.48
CA GLY A 261 -21.44 7.43 -2.63
C GLY A 261 -20.46 7.26 -1.47
N LYS A 262 -19.62 6.22 -1.48
CA LYS A 262 -18.62 5.96 -0.43
C LYS A 262 -17.21 5.96 -0.98
N ILE A 263 -16.29 6.47 -0.18
CA ILE A 263 -14.84 6.28 -0.33
C ILE A 263 -14.50 4.96 0.37
N VAL A 264 -13.94 4.01 -0.37
CA VAL A 264 -13.57 2.69 0.16
C VAL A 264 -12.05 2.55 0.16
N SER A 265 -11.49 2.17 1.30
CA SER A 265 -10.06 1.94 1.48
C SER A 265 -9.82 0.90 2.57
N THR A 266 -8.57 0.42 2.72
CA THR A 266 -8.22 -0.45 3.84
C THR A 266 -7.35 0.28 4.87
N PHE A 267 -6.61 1.31 4.47
CA PHE A 267 -5.92 2.20 5.39
C PHE A 267 -5.78 3.63 4.84
N VAL A 268 -5.44 4.55 5.74
CA VAL A 268 -5.28 5.98 5.45
C VAL A 268 -3.99 6.48 6.08
N MET A 269 -3.24 7.26 5.32
CA MET A 269 -1.98 7.85 5.79
C MET A 269 -1.83 9.28 5.27
N GLY A 270 -1.43 10.20 6.13
CA GLY A 270 -1.24 11.60 5.76
C GLY A 270 -1.11 12.51 6.97
N SER A 271 -1.47 13.78 6.79
CA SER A 271 -1.43 14.78 7.85
C SER A 271 -2.61 14.63 8.82
N LYS A 272 -2.58 15.39 9.92
CA LYS A 272 -3.73 15.47 10.85
C LYS A 272 -5.05 15.77 10.13
N LYS A 273 -5.04 16.53 9.03
CA LYS A 273 -6.26 16.93 8.29
C LYS A 273 -7.03 15.72 7.76
N ILE A 274 -6.33 14.70 7.25
CA ILE A 274 -7.00 13.50 6.74
C ILE A 274 -7.57 12.66 7.88
N TYR A 275 -6.91 12.58 9.04
CA TYR A 275 -7.44 11.89 10.22
C TYR A 275 -8.67 12.59 10.78
N ASP A 276 -8.67 13.93 10.83
CA ASP A 276 -9.84 14.72 11.22
C ASP A 276 -11.01 14.55 10.22
N PHE A 277 -10.71 14.38 8.92
CA PHE A 277 -11.73 14.16 7.89
C PHE A 277 -12.41 12.80 8.00
N ILE A 278 -11.66 11.75 8.32
CA ILE A 278 -12.23 10.40 8.42
C ILE A 278 -12.91 10.13 9.76
N ASP A 279 -12.65 10.94 10.78
CA ASP A 279 -13.24 10.76 12.11
C ASP A 279 -14.76 11.02 12.10
N GLY A 280 -15.52 9.97 12.43
CA GLY A 280 -16.99 10.02 12.43
C GLY A 280 -17.62 10.19 11.03
N ASN A 281 -16.86 10.08 9.96
CA ASN A 281 -17.34 10.30 8.61
C ASN A 281 -17.91 9.03 7.97
N HIS A 282 -19.24 8.96 7.86
CA HIS A 282 -19.94 7.82 7.24
C HIS A 282 -19.74 7.69 5.73
N GLU A 283 -19.19 8.68 5.05
CA GLU A 283 -18.85 8.58 3.63
C GLU A 283 -17.59 7.74 3.40
N VAL A 284 -16.79 7.49 4.44
CA VAL A 284 -15.56 6.71 4.40
C VAL A 284 -15.79 5.34 5.02
N LEU A 285 -15.50 4.28 4.28
CA LEU A 285 -15.52 2.90 4.74
C LEU A 285 -14.11 2.33 4.69
N LEU A 286 -13.58 1.96 5.85
CA LEU A 286 -12.35 1.19 5.93
C LEU A 286 -12.70 -0.29 6.07
N MET A 287 -12.29 -1.06 5.08
CA MET A 287 -12.65 -2.46 4.92
C MET A 287 -11.41 -3.35 5.08
N ASP A 288 -11.63 -4.62 5.36
CA ASP A 288 -10.58 -5.64 5.30
C ASP A 288 -9.89 -5.61 3.93
N VAL A 289 -8.58 -5.83 3.93
CA VAL A 289 -7.80 -5.83 2.69
C VAL A 289 -8.23 -6.92 1.71
N GLU A 290 -8.74 -8.05 2.21
CA GLU A 290 -9.29 -9.13 1.40
C GLU A 290 -10.50 -8.68 0.56
N TYR A 291 -11.25 -7.66 1.02
CA TYR A 291 -12.32 -7.03 0.25
C TYR A 291 -11.80 -5.93 -0.68
N THR A 292 -11.00 -4.99 -0.16
CA THR A 292 -10.56 -3.82 -0.94
C THR A 292 -9.65 -4.20 -2.09
N ASN A 293 -8.84 -5.22 -1.90
CA ASN A 293 -7.82 -5.68 -2.85
C ASN A 293 -8.24 -6.94 -3.63
N ASP A 294 -9.50 -7.39 -3.50
CA ASP A 294 -10.00 -8.49 -4.34
C ASP A 294 -10.15 -8.01 -5.80
N PRO A 295 -9.40 -8.58 -6.76
CA PRO A 295 -9.51 -8.21 -8.17
C PRO A 295 -10.92 -8.37 -8.75
N PHE A 296 -11.74 -9.30 -8.23
CA PHE A 296 -13.11 -9.50 -8.68
C PHE A 296 -14.05 -8.41 -8.14
N ILE A 297 -13.80 -7.89 -6.95
CA ILE A 297 -14.50 -6.73 -6.39
C ILE A 297 -14.11 -5.47 -7.15
N ILE A 298 -12.80 -5.26 -7.36
CA ILE A 298 -12.24 -4.12 -8.09
C ILE A 298 -12.79 -4.07 -9.51
N ALA A 299 -12.81 -5.19 -10.21
CA ALA A 299 -13.32 -5.31 -11.60
C ALA A 299 -14.80 -4.93 -11.76
N GLN A 300 -15.58 -4.96 -10.70
CA GLN A 300 -16.99 -4.57 -10.73
C GLN A 300 -17.21 -3.05 -10.75
N GLN A 301 -16.20 -2.27 -10.35
CA GLN A 301 -16.29 -0.80 -10.46
C GLN A 301 -16.16 -0.40 -11.94
N PRO A 302 -17.08 0.39 -12.49
CA PRO A 302 -16.98 0.85 -13.89
C PRO A 302 -15.81 1.83 -14.04
N LYS A 303 -15.15 1.80 -15.21
CA LYS A 303 -14.01 2.68 -15.52
C LYS A 303 -12.97 2.69 -14.37
N MET A 304 -12.63 1.52 -13.83
CA MET A 304 -11.63 1.43 -12.78
C MET A 304 -10.26 1.83 -13.32
N ILE A 305 -9.67 2.84 -12.75
CA ILE A 305 -8.32 3.31 -13.07
C ILE A 305 -7.41 2.93 -11.92
N SER A 306 -6.42 2.09 -12.18
CA SER A 306 -5.35 1.82 -11.24
C SER A 306 -4.08 2.53 -11.66
N VAL A 307 -3.47 3.31 -10.77
CA VAL A 307 -2.20 3.97 -11.00
C VAL A 307 -1.18 3.47 -10.00
N ASN A 308 -0.17 2.80 -10.53
CA ASN A 308 0.93 2.24 -9.75
C ASN A 308 2.27 2.69 -10.34
N SER A 309 3.35 2.47 -9.62
CA SER A 309 4.68 2.84 -10.06
C SER A 309 5.60 1.63 -10.14
N GLY A 310 6.82 1.83 -10.64
CA GLY A 310 7.85 0.80 -10.74
C GLY A 310 9.24 1.35 -10.44
N ILE A 311 10.13 0.43 -10.13
CA ILE A 311 11.57 0.69 -10.01
C ILE A 311 12.19 0.64 -11.41
N GLN A 312 11.85 -0.41 -12.19
CA GLN A 312 12.30 -0.62 -13.56
C GLN A 312 11.19 -1.22 -14.42
N ILE A 313 11.24 -0.94 -15.73
CA ILE A 313 10.45 -1.64 -16.77
C ILE A 313 11.39 -2.12 -17.87
N ASP A 314 11.19 -3.36 -18.36
CA ASP A 314 11.93 -3.87 -19.51
C ASP A 314 11.20 -3.62 -20.84
N LEU A 315 11.92 -3.84 -21.96
CA LEU A 315 11.38 -3.62 -23.31
C LEU A 315 10.20 -4.53 -23.69
N SER A 316 9.90 -5.55 -22.91
CA SER A 316 8.70 -6.38 -23.09
C SER A 316 7.50 -5.89 -22.26
N GLY A 317 7.72 -4.96 -21.34
CA GLY A 317 6.70 -4.41 -20.43
C GLY A 317 6.63 -5.13 -19.08
N GLN A 318 7.63 -5.90 -18.68
CA GLN A 318 7.73 -6.42 -17.30
C GLN A 318 8.17 -5.30 -16.37
N VAL A 319 7.48 -5.14 -15.23
CA VAL A 319 7.76 -4.09 -14.24
C VAL A 319 8.22 -4.71 -12.94
N CYS A 320 9.41 -4.32 -12.49
CA CYS A 320 9.87 -4.53 -11.13
C CYS A 320 9.46 -3.35 -10.25
N ALA A 321 8.87 -3.62 -9.08
CA ALA A 321 8.43 -2.59 -8.15
C ALA A 321 8.88 -2.83 -6.70
N ASP A 322 9.42 -4.00 -6.39
CA ASP A 322 9.71 -4.46 -5.03
C ASP A 322 11.20 -4.61 -4.70
N SER A 323 12.07 -4.66 -5.72
CA SER A 323 13.48 -5.01 -5.53
C SER A 323 14.44 -4.19 -6.41
N LEU A 324 15.68 -4.08 -5.96
CA LEU A 324 16.82 -3.51 -6.67
C LEU A 324 17.82 -4.66 -6.90
N GLY A 325 17.71 -5.34 -8.03
CA GLY A 325 18.38 -6.62 -8.22
C GLY A 325 17.90 -7.62 -7.17
N GLU A 326 18.83 -8.27 -6.48
CA GLU A 326 18.54 -9.26 -5.43
C GLU A 326 18.08 -8.63 -4.10
N ARG A 327 18.15 -7.30 -3.94
CA ARG A 327 17.83 -6.62 -2.68
C ARG A 327 16.36 -6.22 -2.65
N ILE A 328 15.61 -6.81 -1.72
CA ILE A 328 14.23 -6.39 -1.47
C ILE A 328 14.22 -4.92 -0.99
N TYR A 329 13.42 -4.09 -1.67
CA TYR A 329 13.29 -2.66 -1.38
C TYR A 329 11.98 -2.34 -0.65
N SER A 330 10.89 -3.00 -1.02
CA SER A 330 9.58 -2.78 -0.41
C SER A 330 8.78 -4.08 -0.23
N GLY A 331 8.08 -4.48 -1.19
CA GLY A 331 7.15 -5.59 -1.30
C GLY A 331 6.22 -5.28 -2.45
N VAL A 332 5.46 -6.26 -2.87
CA VAL A 332 4.56 -6.11 -4.01
C VAL A 332 3.34 -5.24 -3.67
N GLY A 333 2.93 -5.20 -2.39
CA GLY A 333 1.70 -4.51 -1.98
C GLY A 333 0.48 -5.01 -2.73
N GLY A 334 -0.45 -4.11 -3.01
CA GLY A 334 -1.66 -4.41 -3.81
C GLY A 334 -1.53 -4.07 -5.30
N GLN A 335 -0.31 -3.84 -5.82
CA GLN A 335 -0.15 -3.41 -7.21
C GLN A 335 -0.82 -4.36 -8.20
N ILE A 336 -0.57 -5.67 -8.09
CA ILE A 336 -1.15 -6.63 -9.04
C ILE A 336 -2.66 -6.81 -8.81
N ASP A 337 -3.14 -6.71 -7.58
CA ASP A 337 -4.56 -6.79 -7.25
C ASP A 337 -5.34 -5.74 -8.06
N TYR A 338 -4.88 -4.49 -8.02
CA TYR A 338 -5.51 -3.38 -8.73
C TYR A 338 -5.23 -3.36 -10.23
N VAL A 339 -4.02 -3.68 -10.66
CA VAL A 339 -3.69 -3.81 -12.09
C VAL A 339 -4.57 -4.87 -12.74
N TYR A 340 -4.73 -6.03 -12.10
CA TYR A 340 -5.55 -7.11 -12.62
C TYR A 340 -7.04 -6.76 -12.56
N GLY A 341 -7.53 -6.23 -11.45
CA GLY A 341 -8.91 -5.79 -11.30
C GLY A 341 -9.30 -4.69 -12.31
N ALA A 342 -8.47 -3.65 -12.45
CA ALA A 342 -8.71 -2.56 -13.40
C ALA A 342 -8.69 -3.05 -14.86
N SER A 343 -7.78 -3.98 -15.21
CA SER A 343 -7.70 -4.55 -16.56
C SER A 343 -8.98 -5.30 -16.97
N ARG A 344 -9.76 -5.80 -16.02
CA ARG A 344 -11.01 -6.54 -16.21
C ARG A 344 -12.26 -5.67 -16.06
N SER A 345 -12.12 -4.46 -15.54
CA SER A 345 -13.22 -3.50 -15.41
C SER A 345 -13.66 -2.99 -16.77
N LYS A 346 -14.98 -2.82 -16.98
CA LYS A 346 -15.51 -2.20 -18.19
C LYS A 346 -15.05 -0.75 -18.30
N GLY A 347 -14.23 -0.44 -19.32
CA GLY A 347 -13.60 0.87 -19.50
C GLY A 347 -12.44 1.14 -18.54
N GLY A 348 -11.97 0.12 -17.82
CA GLY A 348 -10.87 0.25 -16.88
C GLY A 348 -9.51 0.40 -17.56
N LYS A 349 -8.56 1.01 -16.85
CA LYS A 349 -7.19 1.23 -17.33
C LYS A 349 -6.20 0.91 -16.21
N ALA A 350 -5.31 -0.03 -16.48
CA ALA A 350 -4.18 -0.35 -15.61
C ALA A 350 -2.97 0.49 -16.07
N ILE A 351 -2.56 1.44 -15.24
CA ILE A 351 -1.51 2.41 -15.55
C ILE A 351 -0.30 2.15 -14.66
N ILE A 352 0.87 2.03 -15.28
CA ILE A 352 2.17 2.14 -14.60
C ILE A 352 2.76 3.50 -14.96
N ALA A 353 2.98 4.34 -13.95
CA ALA A 353 3.48 5.70 -14.10
C ALA A 353 4.75 5.90 -13.29
N MET A 354 5.84 6.30 -13.93
CA MET A 354 7.11 6.55 -13.25
C MET A 354 8.00 7.48 -14.08
N PRO A 355 8.92 8.23 -13.44
CA PRO A 355 9.96 8.95 -14.18
C PRO A 355 10.80 7.99 -15.01
N SER A 356 11.22 8.41 -16.20
CA SER A 356 12.08 7.60 -17.08
C SER A 356 13.47 7.36 -16.50
N THR A 357 13.91 8.25 -15.60
CA THR A 357 15.19 8.16 -14.88
C THR A 357 15.00 8.39 -13.39
N THR A 358 16.00 7.96 -12.61
CA THR A 358 16.10 8.36 -11.20
C THR A 358 16.55 9.83 -11.09
N ARG A 359 16.44 10.42 -9.89
CA ARG A 359 16.99 11.76 -9.61
C ARG A 359 18.50 11.89 -9.87
N LYS A 360 19.22 10.76 -9.92
CA LYS A 360 20.65 10.68 -10.24
C LYS A 360 20.91 10.45 -11.74
N GLY A 361 19.88 10.48 -12.60
CA GLY A 361 20.00 10.26 -14.03
C GLY A 361 20.18 8.80 -14.45
N ILE A 362 19.94 7.83 -13.56
CA ILE A 362 20.00 6.40 -13.91
C ILE A 362 18.73 6.00 -14.63
N ASN A 363 18.87 5.35 -15.78
CA ASN A 363 17.73 4.88 -16.59
C ASN A 363 16.91 3.84 -15.85
N LYS A 364 15.59 4.01 -15.87
CA LYS A 364 14.62 3.05 -15.30
C LYS A 364 13.95 2.17 -16.36
N ILE A 365 14.13 2.51 -17.62
CA ILE A 365 13.69 1.71 -18.78
C ILE A 365 14.89 0.91 -19.26
N VAL A 366 14.85 -0.40 -19.10
CA VAL A 366 16.01 -1.29 -19.30
C VAL A 366 15.73 -2.33 -20.37
N PRO A 367 16.75 -2.85 -21.07
CA PRO A 367 16.58 -3.94 -22.05
C PRO A 367 15.94 -5.17 -21.45
N THR A 368 16.38 -5.57 -20.25
CA THR A 368 15.86 -6.64 -19.41
C THR A 368 15.95 -6.18 -17.96
N LEU A 369 15.04 -6.62 -17.09
CA LEU A 369 15.15 -6.33 -15.66
C LEU A 369 16.50 -6.77 -15.12
N ASP A 370 17.02 -6.06 -14.12
CA ASP A 370 18.28 -6.42 -13.46
C ASP A 370 18.21 -7.84 -12.90
N LEU A 371 19.37 -8.52 -12.87
CA LEU A 371 19.47 -9.87 -12.33
C LEU A 371 18.97 -9.92 -10.89
N GLY A 372 18.08 -10.86 -10.58
CA GLY A 372 17.46 -11.01 -9.27
C GLY A 372 16.20 -10.16 -9.04
N SER A 373 15.89 -9.20 -9.93
CA SER A 373 14.67 -8.40 -9.83
C SER A 373 13.41 -9.23 -10.12
N GLY A 374 12.39 -9.07 -9.26
CA GLY A 374 11.07 -9.66 -9.47
C GLY A 374 10.23 -8.93 -10.51
N ALA A 375 9.49 -9.64 -11.34
CA ALA A 375 8.47 -9.05 -12.21
C ALA A 375 7.15 -8.94 -11.42
N VAL A 376 6.94 -7.84 -10.71
CA VAL A 376 5.72 -7.59 -9.92
C VAL A 376 4.51 -7.45 -10.84
N THR A 377 4.60 -6.63 -11.90
CA THR A 377 3.59 -6.59 -12.96
C THR A 377 4.16 -7.26 -14.19
N THR A 378 3.54 -8.36 -14.60
CA THR A 378 4.01 -9.10 -15.78
C THR A 378 3.66 -8.33 -17.07
N ARG A 379 4.34 -8.65 -18.17
CA ARG A 379 4.06 -8.10 -19.50
C ARG A 379 2.61 -8.32 -19.98
N ASN A 380 1.91 -9.29 -19.39
CA ASN A 380 0.53 -9.60 -19.77
C ASN A 380 -0.51 -8.74 -19.04
N HIS A 381 -0.13 -8.14 -17.90
CA HIS A 381 -1.02 -7.35 -17.07
C HIS A 381 -0.95 -5.84 -17.33
N ILE A 382 0.19 -5.33 -17.83
CA ILE A 382 0.36 -3.90 -18.09
C ILE A 382 -0.45 -3.46 -19.31
N HIS A 383 -1.25 -2.39 -19.17
CA HIS A 383 -1.97 -1.77 -20.27
C HIS A 383 -1.33 -0.44 -20.68
N TRP A 384 -1.21 0.50 -19.75
CA TRP A 384 -0.65 1.82 -20.01
C TRP A 384 0.67 2.02 -19.29
N PHE A 385 1.62 2.60 -19.99
CA PHE A 385 2.88 3.03 -19.42
C PHE A 385 3.04 4.54 -19.64
N VAL A 386 3.37 5.29 -18.57
CA VAL A 386 3.42 6.75 -18.58
C VAL A 386 4.73 7.22 -17.97
N THR A 387 5.41 8.11 -18.69
CA THR A 387 6.59 8.85 -18.22
C THR A 387 6.39 10.34 -18.45
N GLU A 388 7.38 11.16 -18.13
CA GLU A 388 7.40 12.59 -18.45
C GLU A 388 7.46 12.88 -19.96
N TYR A 389 7.71 11.86 -20.79
CA TYR A 389 7.78 11.98 -22.27
C TYR A 389 6.49 11.56 -22.98
N GLY A 390 5.51 11.02 -22.25
CA GLY A 390 4.21 10.66 -22.80
C GLY A 390 3.56 9.44 -22.16
N ALA A 391 2.41 9.05 -22.74
CA ALA A 391 1.65 7.88 -22.35
C ALA A 391 1.49 6.93 -23.55
N VAL A 392 1.76 5.66 -23.37
CA VAL A 392 1.65 4.63 -24.43
C VAL A 392 0.79 3.46 -23.96
N ASN A 393 -0.03 2.95 -24.88
CA ASN A 393 -0.85 1.76 -24.62
C ASN A 393 -0.17 0.51 -25.16
N LEU A 394 0.16 -0.40 -24.27
CA LEU A 394 0.84 -1.66 -24.56
C LEU A 394 -0.11 -2.85 -24.75
N TYR A 395 -1.38 -2.66 -24.44
CA TYR A 395 -2.37 -3.74 -24.53
C TYR A 395 -2.66 -4.11 -26.00
N GLY A 396 -2.63 -5.40 -26.31
CA GLY A 396 -2.84 -5.89 -27.67
C GLY A 396 -1.64 -5.68 -28.62
N ARG A 397 -0.50 -5.20 -28.12
CA ARG A 397 0.71 -4.97 -28.92
C ARG A 397 1.67 -6.16 -28.87
N SER A 398 2.29 -6.46 -30.00
CA SER A 398 3.38 -7.43 -30.09
C SER A 398 4.60 -6.99 -29.28
N LEU A 399 5.54 -7.88 -28.96
CA LEU A 399 6.74 -7.53 -28.20
C LEU A 399 7.59 -6.48 -28.91
N GLN A 400 7.66 -6.50 -30.23
CA GLN A 400 8.40 -5.49 -31.00
C GLN A 400 7.72 -4.12 -30.97
N GLU A 401 6.38 -4.07 -31.12
CA GLU A 401 5.60 -2.83 -30.97
C GLU A 401 5.72 -2.27 -29.55
N ARG A 402 5.65 -3.12 -28.52
CA ARG A 402 5.86 -2.70 -27.13
C ARG A 402 7.21 -2.07 -26.91
N ALA A 403 8.29 -2.72 -27.39
CA ALA A 403 9.63 -2.15 -27.27
C ALA A 403 9.70 -0.75 -27.88
N LYS A 404 9.14 -0.56 -29.09
CA LYS A 404 9.10 0.76 -29.74
C LYS A 404 8.32 1.80 -28.95
N LEU A 405 7.13 1.45 -28.47
CA LEU A 405 6.30 2.33 -27.66
C LEU A 405 7.00 2.70 -26.34
N ILE A 406 7.63 1.74 -25.68
CA ILE A 406 8.38 1.99 -24.44
C ILE A 406 9.60 2.90 -24.70
N ILE A 407 10.34 2.66 -25.79
CA ILE A 407 11.48 3.50 -26.19
C ILE A 407 11.03 4.93 -26.52
N SER A 408 9.88 5.11 -27.18
CA SER A 408 9.37 6.44 -27.54
C SER A 408 9.09 7.34 -26.33
N VAL A 409 8.85 6.78 -25.16
CA VAL A 409 8.65 7.50 -23.90
C VAL A 409 9.82 7.39 -22.93
N ALA A 410 10.95 6.87 -23.39
CA ALA A 410 12.20 6.86 -22.64
C ALA A 410 12.91 8.24 -22.71
N HIS A 411 13.78 8.49 -21.73
CA HIS A 411 14.63 9.68 -21.75
C HIS A 411 15.46 9.68 -23.04
N PRO A 412 15.53 10.80 -23.81
CA PRO A 412 16.19 10.84 -25.12
C PRO A 412 17.62 10.33 -25.13
N GLN A 413 18.37 10.58 -24.07
CA GLN A 413 19.76 10.12 -23.91
C GLN A 413 19.91 8.59 -24.01
N PHE A 414 18.86 7.82 -23.67
CA PHE A 414 18.93 6.36 -23.62
C PHE A 414 18.22 5.66 -24.78
N GLN A 415 17.51 6.40 -25.65
CA GLN A 415 16.72 5.81 -26.73
C GLN A 415 17.55 5.01 -27.71
N GLU A 416 18.72 5.52 -28.12
CA GLU A 416 19.65 4.83 -29.05
C GLU A 416 20.12 3.49 -28.46
N MET A 417 20.59 3.49 -27.22
CA MET A 417 21.04 2.27 -26.52
C MET A 417 19.90 1.24 -26.40
N LEU A 418 18.68 1.70 -26.10
CA LEU A 418 17.50 0.85 -25.99
C LEU A 418 17.09 0.29 -27.37
N ASP A 419 17.20 1.09 -28.44
CA ASP A 419 16.91 0.67 -29.81
C ASP A 419 17.88 -0.42 -30.29
N GLU A 420 19.19 -0.24 -30.03
CA GLU A 420 20.20 -1.27 -30.30
C GLU A 420 19.91 -2.58 -29.54
N ALA A 421 19.55 -2.48 -28.27
CA ALA A 421 19.20 -3.64 -27.45
C ALA A 421 17.93 -4.35 -27.97
N ALA A 422 16.93 -3.59 -28.39
CA ALA A 422 15.71 -4.11 -28.99
C ALA A 422 16.02 -4.81 -30.33
N PHE A 423 16.87 -4.23 -31.17
CA PHE A 423 17.30 -4.87 -32.43
C PHE A 423 18.00 -6.22 -32.18
N LYS A 424 18.94 -6.26 -31.21
CA LYS A 424 19.60 -7.51 -30.82
C LYS A 424 18.62 -8.58 -30.34
N ARG A 425 17.58 -8.14 -29.59
CA ARG A 425 16.60 -9.05 -28.97
C ARG A 425 15.54 -9.53 -29.95
N PHE A 426 15.03 -8.67 -30.84
CA PHE A 426 13.87 -8.91 -31.67
C PHE A 426 14.20 -9.10 -33.15
N GLY A 427 15.42 -8.87 -33.57
CA GLY A 427 15.92 -9.07 -34.91
C GLY A 427 15.60 -7.93 -35.89
N PRO A 428 15.97 -8.11 -37.20
CA PRO A 428 15.99 -7.02 -38.18
C PRO A 428 14.60 -6.45 -38.53
N HIS A 429 13.52 -7.20 -38.34
CA HIS A 429 12.18 -6.70 -38.58
C HIS A 429 11.76 -5.58 -37.63
N PHE A 430 12.43 -5.42 -36.49
CA PHE A 430 12.21 -4.35 -35.52
C PHE A 430 12.32 -2.96 -36.16
N HIS A 431 13.24 -2.70 -37.07
CA HIS A 431 13.40 -1.42 -37.74
C HIS A 431 12.29 -1.11 -38.80
N TYR A 432 11.70 -2.11 -39.42
CA TYR A 432 10.65 -1.88 -40.42
C TYR A 432 9.33 -1.35 -39.85
N LEU A 433 9.12 -1.51 -38.55
CA LEU A 433 7.90 -1.07 -37.87
C LEU A 433 7.86 0.46 -37.63
N TRP A 434 9.03 1.17 -37.68
CA TRP A 434 9.08 2.62 -37.41
C TRP A 434 8.30 3.47 -38.44
N ASN A 435 8.10 2.99 -39.65
CA ASN A 435 7.45 3.73 -40.71
C ASN A 435 5.93 3.60 -40.70
N ASN A 436 5.33 2.82 -39.78
CA ASN A 436 3.90 2.45 -39.79
C ASN A 436 3.21 2.61 -38.42
N LEU A 437 3.86 3.15 -37.42
CA LEU A 437 3.30 3.51 -36.11
C LEU A 437 3.29 5.02 -35.90
#